data_dd0347874fac90deff631bd407e62081
#
_entry.id   dd0347874fac90deff631bd407e62081
#
_cell.length_a   1.000
_cell.length_b   1.000
_cell.length_c   1.000
_cell.angle_alpha   90.00
_cell.angle_beta   90.00
_cell.angle_gamma   90.00
#
_symmetry.space_group_name_H-M   'P 1'
#
loop_
_entity.id
_entity.type
_entity.pdbx_description
1 polymer ?
#
loop_
_entity_poly.entity_id
_entity_poly.type
_entity_poly.pdbx_seq_one_letter_code
_entity_poly.pdbx_strand_id
1 'polypeptide(L)'
;MGGVRDSGWGPNWPGQPPKSRHNMSSLGEWIQALLDHVASGQLGARDFFMGVSAAGLSSGLSAATVQQALTAGETQTLNQAKAKRAYDYIVIGSGASGSIIAGELSKTGADVLVVESGGEDGGPTISNPSIWFYNVGGPLDWTLPIAPVPQLNNRQFNMALGRVLGGGSSVNAMVWTRGTARDYDTWERDGASGWAFKDVLPMFKAQEDWGGGANDWRGVGGPVHIRTPGDPHPTAPAFLEAARQMGFPMIDDMNGPMRAGAGYINMNIATDGSRGSSARVFLRPNLDRPNLTLLLNTHATRILFDGDRASGVEIVSGEVARTVEATREVILAAGTIHSAKLLMLSGVGDATELRKWGIVAVANLRGVGRNLQDHVLVSGVVYRYRGKIPDRLADSNGVEAEVYLSSGVDNHPIDISLVLEQFPIATPEAAARFAAAPKEGFTIAPALVQPTSRGQVRLASANWRDAPVIEANYLGTDHDVNAIVKAIEAARELGRQSAFDQMRDEEVVPGPHAASRQDIIDLARTASASFGHAVGTAKIGADADAVVDSKLRVHGLRGLRVADASVMPSIISGPGTNAASYMIGGRAAELIKADA
;
A
#
# COMPACT_ATOMS: atom_id res chain seq x y z
N MET A 1 30.56 32.99 -9.99
CA MET A 1 30.08 33.71 -8.81
C MET A 1 28.80 34.43 -9.22
N GLY A 2 27.68 33.75 -9.11
CA GLY A 2 26.34 34.32 -9.40
C GLY A 2 25.51 34.28 -8.11
N GLY A 3 25.24 35.48 -7.55
CA GLY A 3 24.47 35.63 -6.33
C GLY A 3 23.05 35.10 -6.50
N VAL A 4 22.66 34.16 -5.69
CA VAL A 4 21.30 33.68 -5.51
C VAL A 4 20.50 34.81 -4.84
N ARG A 5 19.51 35.36 -5.53
CA ARG A 5 18.59 36.36 -4.96
C ARG A 5 17.79 35.72 -3.86
N ASP A 6 17.77 36.35 -2.70
CA ASP A 6 16.93 36.09 -1.55
C ASP A 6 15.45 36.10 -1.99
N SER A 7 14.83 34.94 -2.16
CA SER A 7 13.41 34.82 -2.40
C SER A 7 12.67 34.86 -1.07
N GLY A 8 12.32 36.06 -0.69
CA GLY A 8 11.57 36.55 0.43
C GLY A 8 10.73 35.61 1.26
N TRP A 9 11.28 35.17 2.37
CA TRP A 9 10.52 34.81 3.55
C TRP A 9 10.16 36.11 4.26
N GLY A 10 8.88 36.48 4.28
CA GLY A 10 8.42 37.70 4.92
C GLY A 10 8.69 37.70 6.44
N PRO A 11 8.83 38.85 7.09
CA PRO A 11 9.32 39.02 8.46
C PRO A 11 8.37 38.59 9.60
N ASN A 12 7.23 37.92 9.33
CA ASN A 12 6.19 37.61 10.33
C ASN A 12 5.66 36.17 10.25
N TRP A 13 6.53 35.18 10.15
CA TRP A 13 6.11 33.78 10.20
C TRP A 13 6.12 33.25 11.64
N PRO A 14 4.99 32.78 12.21
CA PRO A 14 5.00 32.08 13.49
C PRO A 14 5.66 30.73 13.31
N GLY A 15 6.77 30.45 14.00
CA GLY A 15 7.54 29.23 13.90
C GLY A 15 8.69 29.31 12.89
N GLN A 16 9.49 30.38 12.92
CA GLN A 16 10.70 30.45 12.10
C GLN A 16 11.63 29.26 12.41
N PRO A 17 12.06 28.47 11.39
CA PRO A 17 13.18 27.57 11.56
C PRO A 17 14.40 28.37 12.01
N PRO A 18 15.38 27.74 12.70
CA PRO A 18 16.54 28.45 13.24
C PRO A 18 17.16 29.32 12.15
N LYS A 19 17.45 30.57 12.52
CA LYS A 19 17.84 31.67 11.64
C LYS A 19 18.85 31.22 10.60
N SER A 20 18.41 31.24 9.33
CA SER A 20 19.17 31.18 8.09
C SER A 20 20.23 30.05 7.94
N ARG A 21 20.25 29.48 6.75
CA ARG A 21 21.26 28.54 6.22
C ARG A 21 22.73 28.91 6.53
N HIS A 22 23.00 30.13 6.98
CA HIS A 22 24.34 30.66 7.24
C HIS A 22 24.99 30.13 8.53
N ASN A 23 24.23 29.49 9.42
CA ASN A 23 24.75 28.99 10.71
C ASN A 23 24.79 27.46 10.82
N MET A 24 24.45 26.72 9.78
CA MET A 24 24.47 25.24 9.77
C MET A 24 25.51 24.74 8.78
N SER A 25 26.29 23.76 9.18
CA SER A 25 27.45 23.27 8.43
C SER A 25 27.07 22.40 7.24
N SER A 26 25.81 21.89 7.22
CA SER A 26 25.32 21.06 6.10
C SER A 26 23.80 21.19 5.89
N LEU A 27 23.34 20.86 4.67
CA LEU A 27 21.93 20.75 4.34
C LEU A 27 21.22 19.69 5.20
N GLY A 28 21.93 18.61 5.57
CA GLY A 28 21.42 17.54 6.43
C GLY A 28 21.05 18.04 7.84
N GLU A 29 21.88 18.88 8.46
CA GLU A 29 21.59 19.47 9.77
C GLU A 29 20.38 20.39 9.74
N TRP A 30 20.20 21.16 8.66
CA TRP A 30 19.04 22.01 8.47
C TRP A 30 17.74 21.21 8.33
N ILE A 31 17.76 20.12 7.56
CA ILE A 31 16.62 19.24 7.38
C ILE A 31 16.29 18.52 8.69
N GLN A 32 17.29 18.03 9.41
CA GLN A 32 17.08 17.40 10.71
C GLN A 32 16.41 18.38 11.70
N ALA A 33 16.86 19.63 11.75
CA ALA A 33 16.23 20.65 12.57
C ALA A 33 14.78 20.93 12.17
N LEU A 34 14.44 20.90 10.89
CA LEU A 34 13.06 20.99 10.43
C LEU A 34 12.22 19.78 10.85
N LEU A 35 12.76 18.58 10.75
CA LEU A 35 12.11 17.34 11.21
C LEU A 35 11.84 17.37 12.72
N ASP A 36 12.79 17.86 13.50
CA ASP A 36 12.64 18.02 14.97
C ASP A 36 11.54 19.02 15.32
N HIS A 37 11.38 20.10 14.54
CA HIS A 37 10.29 21.06 14.69
C HIS A 37 8.91 20.50 14.32
N VAL A 38 8.85 19.63 13.33
CA VAL A 38 7.61 18.88 12.99
C VAL A 38 7.27 17.89 14.10
N ALA A 39 8.25 17.14 14.59
CA ALA A 39 8.07 16.16 15.67
C ALA A 39 7.64 16.81 16.99
N SER A 40 8.08 18.04 17.27
CA SER A 40 7.67 18.83 18.44
C SER A 40 6.36 19.59 18.28
N GLY A 41 5.71 19.50 17.11
CA GLY A 41 4.48 20.25 16.79
C GLY A 41 4.68 21.76 16.57
N GLN A 42 5.91 22.24 16.49
CA GLN A 42 6.24 23.66 16.27
C GLN A 42 6.16 24.08 14.81
N LEU A 43 6.18 23.12 13.88
CA LEU A 43 6.07 23.33 12.43
C LEU A 43 5.01 22.38 11.86
N GLY A 44 4.05 22.93 11.11
CA GLY A 44 3.08 22.11 10.39
C GLY A 44 3.76 21.28 9.28
N ALA A 45 3.30 20.04 9.07
CA ALA A 45 3.86 19.14 8.05
C ALA A 45 3.90 19.78 6.65
N ARG A 46 2.90 20.61 6.31
CA ARG A 46 2.84 21.36 5.05
C ARG A 46 3.99 22.35 4.92
N ASP A 47 4.26 23.11 5.98
CA ASP A 47 5.29 24.15 5.98
C ASP A 47 6.68 23.56 5.92
N PHE A 48 6.87 22.38 6.53
CA PHE A 48 8.06 21.55 6.35
C PHE A 48 8.31 21.21 4.87
N PHE A 49 7.26 20.71 4.17
CA PHE A 49 7.39 20.31 2.76
C PHE A 49 7.64 21.48 1.84
N MET A 50 6.98 22.62 2.08
CA MET A 50 7.24 23.84 1.33
C MET A 50 8.68 24.31 1.52
N GLY A 51 9.20 24.21 2.75
CA GLY A 51 10.60 24.53 3.06
C GLY A 51 11.59 23.60 2.36
N VAL A 52 11.38 22.29 2.45
CA VAL A 52 12.26 21.28 1.82
C VAL A 52 12.18 21.35 0.29
N SER A 53 10.98 21.49 -0.30
CA SER A 53 10.81 21.61 -1.75
C SER A 53 11.46 22.89 -2.28
N ALA A 54 11.31 24.02 -1.59
CA ALA A 54 11.96 25.27 -1.96
C ALA A 54 13.51 25.16 -1.86
N ALA A 55 14.03 24.51 -0.83
CA ALA A 55 15.46 24.27 -0.65
C ALA A 55 16.02 23.25 -1.66
N GLY A 56 15.28 22.19 -1.97
CA GLY A 56 15.66 21.13 -2.90
C GLY A 56 15.68 21.60 -4.36
N LEU A 57 14.68 22.36 -4.76
CA LEU A 57 14.60 22.94 -6.11
C LEU A 57 15.70 23.95 -6.37
N SER A 58 16.12 24.70 -5.35
CA SER A 58 17.20 25.69 -5.48
C SER A 58 18.61 25.10 -5.49
N SER A 59 18.78 23.85 -5.01
CA SER A 59 20.09 23.20 -4.85
C SER A 59 20.34 22.03 -5.82
N GLY A 60 19.38 21.65 -6.65
CA GLY A 60 19.49 20.49 -7.56
C GLY A 60 19.53 19.13 -6.83
N LEU A 61 19.27 19.10 -5.53
CA LEU A 61 19.20 17.88 -4.74
C LEU A 61 17.78 17.32 -4.74
N SER A 62 17.63 16.05 -5.10
CA SER A 62 16.36 15.35 -5.02
C SER A 62 16.02 15.00 -3.56
N ALA A 63 14.72 14.88 -3.24
CA ALA A 63 14.28 14.38 -1.94
C ALA A 63 14.88 13.00 -1.59
N ALA A 64 15.21 12.19 -2.61
CA ALA A 64 15.91 10.91 -2.48
C ALA A 64 17.32 11.06 -1.87
N THR A 65 18.06 12.10 -2.27
CA THR A 65 19.43 12.35 -1.77
C THR A 65 19.41 12.76 -0.30
N VAL A 66 18.38 13.45 0.11
CA VAL A 66 18.20 13.90 1.50
C VAL A 66 17.87 12.73 2.43
N GLN A 67 16.94 11.86 2.01
CA GLN A 67 16.58 10.65 2.78
C GLN A 67 17.76 9.66 2.84
N GLN A 68 18.52 9.50 1.76
CA GLN A 68 19.72 8.67 1.74
C GLN A 68 20.78 9.15 2.73
N ALA A 69 20.95 10.46 2.90
CA ALA A 69 21.89 11.02 3.86
C ALA A 69 21.46 10.80 5.33
N LEU A 70 20.14 10.76 5.59
CA LEU A 70 19.58 10.54 6.92
C LEU A 70 19.59 9.07 7.36
N THR A 71 19.59 8.11 6.42
CA THR A 71 19.50 6.67 6.70
C THR A 71 20.81 5.90 6.48
N ALA A 72 21.85 6.51 5.95
CA ALA A 72 23.06 5.81 5.47
C ALA A 72 24.08 5.42 6.56
N GLY A 73 23.84 5.70 7.85
CA GLY A 73 24.94 5.73 8.79
C GLY A 73 25.28 4.44 9.53
N GLU A 74 24.37 3.64 10.03
CA GLU A 74 24.72 2.70 11.11
C GLU A 74 24.32 1.23 10.95
N THR A 75 23.25 0.90 10.26
CA THR A 75 22.71 -0.48 10.24
C THR A 75 23.31 -1.38 9.14
N GLN A 76 23.81 -0.80 8.07
CA GLN A 76 24.29 -1.55 6.90
C GLN A 76 25.53 -2.40 7.19
N THR A 77 26.38 -1.97 8.11
CA THR A 77 27.68 -2.63 8.42
C THR A 77 27.50 -3.91 9.26
N LEU A 78 26.54 -3.92 10.17
CA LEU A 78 26.33 -5.05 11.11
C LEU A 78 25.70 -6.28 10.44
N ASN A 79 24.81 -6.10 9.50
CA ASN A 79 24.08 -7.21 8.88
C ASN A 79 24.86 -7.88 7.73
N GLN A 80 25.71 -7.14 7.02
CA GLN A 80 26.58 -7.72 5.98
C GLN A 80 27.61 -8.68 6.57
N ALA A 81 28.12 -8.41 7.78
CA ALA A 81 29.09 -9.26 8.47
C ALA A 81 28.51 -10.63 8.91
N LYS A 82 27.18 -10.73 9.08
CA LYS A 82 26.48 -11.98 9.47
C LYS A 82 26.08 -12.85 8.28
N ALA A 83 26.18 -12.36 7.04
CA ALA A 83 25.65 -13.04 5.88
C ALA A 83 26.40 -14.35 5.55
N LYS A 84 25.70 -15.47 5.61
CA LYS A 84 26.18 -16.81 5.25
C LYS A 84 26.11 -17.03 3.73
N ARG A 85 26.73 -18.13 3.25
CA ARG A 85 26.61 -18.57 1.85
C ARG A 85 25.31 -19.36 1.60
N ALA A 86 24.76 -20.01 2.61
CA ALA A 86 23.58 -20.83 2.53
C ALA A 86 22.65 -20.58 3.72
N TYR A 87 21.34 -20.69 3.47
CA TYR A 87 20.26 -20.58 4.46
C TYR A 87 19.22 -21.67 4.21
N ASP A 88 18.45 -22.03 5.24
CA ASP A 88 17.32 -22.93 5.05
C ASP A 88 16.24 -22.25 4.21
N TYR A 89 15.93 -21.00 4.55
CA TYR A 89 14.92 -20.20 3.85
C TYR A 89 15.47 -18.85 3.43
N ILE A 90 15.14 -18.46 2.20
CA ILE A 90 15.40 -17.09 1.70
C ILE A 90 14.07 -16.43 1.44
N VAL A 91 13.72 -15.39 2.22
CA VAL A 91 12.52 -14.57 2.04
C VAL A 91 12.89 -13.32 1.24
N ILE A 92 12.32 -13.18 0.05
CA ILE A 92 12.57 -12.04 -0.84
C ILE A 92 11.46 -11.02 -0.65
N GLY A 93 11.79 -9.88 -0.06
CA GLY A 93 10.89 -8.81 0.35
C GLY A 93 10.51 -8.91 1.83
N SER A 94 10.61 -7.79 2.54
CA SER A 94 10.22 -7.63 3.94
C SER A 94 8.88 -6.94 4.11
N GLY A 95 8.02 -6.97 3.09
CA GLY A 95 6.70 -6.36 3.12
C GLY A 95 5.74 -7.01 4.12
N ALA A 96 4.45 -6.70 3.99
CA ALA A 96 3.39 -7.16 4.89
C ALA A 96 3.47 -8.66 5.21
N SER A 97 3.61 -9.52 4.19
CA SER A 97 3.70 -10.97 4.36
C SER A 97 5.11 -11.43 4.74
N GLY A 98 6.14 -10.91 4.05
CA GLY A 98 7.52 -11.39 4.22
C GLY A 98 8.08 -11.19 5.62
N SER A 99 7.76 -10.06 6.28
CA SER A 99 8.13 -9.81 7.68
C SER A 99 7.55 -10.86 8.63
N ILE A 100 6.30 -11.27 8.41
CA ILE A 100 5.62 -12.29 9.22
C ILE A 100 6.27 -13.66 8.99
N ILE A 101 6.45 -14.04 7.72
CA ILE A 101 7.06 -15.33 7.36
C ILE A 101 8.44 -15.46 7.97
N ALA A 102 9.29 -14.44 7.81
CA ALA A 102 10.65 -14.46 8.34
C ALA A 102 10.69 -14.51 9.87
N GLY A 103 9.87 -13.68 10.54
CA GLY A 103 9.74 -13.70 11.99
C GLY A 103 9.30 -15.06 12.51
N GLU A 104 8.28 -15.67 11.89
CA GLU A 104 7.74 -16.97 12.31
C GLU A 104 8.68 -18.14 12.02
N LEU A 105 9.37 -18.14 10.88
CA LEU A 105 10.33 -19.20 10.54
C LEU A 105 11.58 -19.13 11.43
N SER A 106 12.03 -17.94 11.79
CA SER A 106 13.19 -17.77 12.69
C SER A 106 12.98 -18.43 14.07
N LYS A 107 11.72 -18.54 14.53
CA LYS A 107 11.37 -19.17 15.79
C LYS A 107 11.55 -20.71 15.79
N THR A 108 11.64 -21.31 14.61
CA THR A 108 11.84 -22.78 14.48
C THR A 108 13.29 -23.23 14.64
N GLY A 109 14.23 -22.30 14.71
CA GLY A 109 15.66 -22.56 14.70
C GLY A 109 16.27 -22.66 13.30
N ALA A 110 15.47 -22.62 12.22
CA ALA A 110 15.96 -22.60 10.85
C ALA A 110 16.73 -21.31 10.53
N ASP A 111 17.77 -21.42 9.70
CA ASP A 111 18.52 -20.27 9.20
C ASP A 111 17.68 -19.51 8.15
N VAL A 112 17.33 -18.26 8.44
CA VAL A 112 16.47 -17.42 7.57
C VAL A 112 17.23 -16.18 7.10
N LEU A 113 17.21 -15.97 5.79
CA LEU A 113 17.67 -14.72 5.16
C LEU A 113 16.47 -13.92 4.68
N VAL A 114 16.43 -12.63 5.00
CA VAL A 114 15.51 -11.66 4.41
C VAL A 114 16.30 -10.72 3.50
N VAL A 115 15.84 -10.58 2.24
CA VAL A 115 16.42 -9.67 1.25
C VAL A 115 15.42 -8.55 0.98
N GLU A 116 15.77 -7.31 1.34
CA GLU A 116 14.93 -6.12 1.15
C GLU A 116 15.66 -5.08 0.30
N SER A 117 14.99 -4.61 -0.74
CA SER A 117 15.55 -3.60 -1.65
C SER A 117 15.49 -2.17 -1.10
N GLY A 118 14.62 -1.91 -0.14
CA GLY A 118 14.55 -0.65 0.59
C GLY A 118 15.50 -0.58 1.77
N GLY A 119 15.55 0.61 2.36
CA GLY A 119 16.29 0.90 3.60
C GLY A 119 15.46 0.65 4.85
N GLU A 120 15.91 1.21 5.97
CA GLU A 120 15.24 1.18 7.28
C GLU A 120 13.87 1.88 7.25
N ASP A 121 12.96 1.42 8.12
CA ASP A 121 11.64 2.01 8.34
C ASP A 121 11.66 3.10 9.44
N GLY A 122 12.72 3.85 9.51
CA GLY A 122 12.87 5.00 10.42
C GLY A 122 12.27 6.28 9.85
N GLY A 123 11.98 7.22 10.75
CA GLY A 123 11.58 8.57 10.38
C GLY A 123 10.10 8.90 10.64
N PRO A 124 9.77 10.20 10.72
CA PRO A 124 8.45 10.68 11.16
C PRO A 124 7.33 10.35 10.16
N THR A 125 7.58 10.32 8.86
CA THR A 125 6.57 10.00 7.84
C THR A 125 6.10 8.54 7.90
N ILE A 126 6.89 7.66 8.54
CA ILE A 126 6.52 6.27 8.81
C ILE A 126 5.82 6.17 10.16
N SER A 127 6.45 6.71 11.24
CA SER A 127 5.97 6.53 12.61
C SER A 127 4.72 7.35 12.95
N ASN A 128 4.58 8.55 12.37
CA ASN A 128 3.45 9.44 12.64
C ASN A 128 2.29 9.19 11.66
N PRO A 129 1.14 8.67 12.14
CA PRO A 129 -0.02 8.40 11.30
C PRO A 129 -0.56 9.61 10.53
N SER A 130 -0.49 10.82 11.08
CA SER A 130 -1.12 12.00 10.49
C SER A 130 -0.45 12.51 9.21
N ILE A 131 0.76 12.00 8.89
CA ILE A 131 1.57 12.47 7.76
C ILE A 131 2.00 11.35 6.80
N TRP A 132 1.34 10.18 6.85
CA TRP A 132 1.67 9.03 6.01
C TRP A 132 1.66 9.34 4.50
N PHE A 133 0.79 10.23 4.06
CA PHE A 133 0.62 10.57 2.64
C PHE A 133 1.85 11.21 2.01
N TYR A 134 2.80 11.72 2.79
CA TYR A 134 4.08 12.18 2.29
C TYR A 134 5.03 11.06 1.83
N ASN A 135 4.70 9.80 2.14
CA ASN A 135 5.45 8.68 1.59
C ASN A 135 5.08 8.42 0.11
N VAL A 136 3.88 8.82 -0.34
CA VAL A 136 3.42 8.63 -1.72
C VAL A 136 4.22 9.52 -2.67
N GLY A 137 4.89 8.90 -3.65
CA GLY A 137 5.80 9.59 -4.58
C GLY A 137 7.11 10.05 -3.94
N GLY A 138 7.35 9.70 -2.67
CA GLY A 138 8.56 10.04 -1.92
C GLY A 138 9.69 9.01 -2.06
N PRO A 139 10.80 9.17 -1.31
CA PRO A 139 11.97 8.28 -1.39
C PRO A 139 11.70 6.83 -0.95
N LEU A 140 10.65 6.62 -0.16
CA LEU A 140 10.23 5.30 0.36
C LEU A 140 9.25 4.59 -0.58
N ASP A 141 9.03 5.14 -1.78
CA ASP A 141 8.10 4.65 -2.78
C ASP A 141 8.86 4.21 -4.04
N TRP A 142 8.49 3.06 -4.60
CA TRP A 142 8.98 2.64 -5.91
C TRP A 142 8.56 3.58 -7.04
N THR A 143 7.43 4.27 -6.89
CA THR A 143 6.90 5.23 -7.87
C THR A 143 6.84 4.61 -9.28
N LEU A 144 6.20 3.43 -9.41
CA LEU A 144 6.21 2.67 -10.66
C LEU A 144 5.27 3.29 -11.70
N PRO A 145 5.75 3.62 -12.91
CA PRO A 145 4.91 4.17 -13.94
C PRO A 145 3.91 3.13 -14.47
N ILE A 146 2.63 3.53 -14.55
CA ILE A 146 1.58 2.77 -15.22
C ILE A 146 1.60 3.14 -16.70
N ALA A 147 1.44 2.15 -17.58
CA ALA A 147 1.25 2.38 -19.02
C ALA A 147 0.02 3.27 -19.26
N PRO A 148 -0.03 4.04 -20.38
CA PRO A 148 -1.19 4.86 -20.69
C PRO A 148 -2.49 4.08 -20.59
N VAL A 149 -3.49 4.62 -19.87
CA VAL A 149 -4.80 3.99 -19.67
C VAL A 149 -5.80 4.61 -20.62
N PRO A 150 -6.19 3.92 -21.71
CA PRO A 150 -7.08 4.48 -22.73
C PRO A 150 -8.41 4.99 -22.17
N GLN A 151 -9.00 4.24 -21.22
CA GLN A 151 -10.28 4.57 -20.59
C GLN A 151 -10.21 5.82 -19.70
N LEU A 152 -9.01 6.20 -19.28
CA LEU A 152 -8.71 7.40 -18.49
C LEU A 152 -8.06 8.50 -19.35
N ASN A 153 -8.50 8.67 -20.60
CA ASN A 153 -7.97 9.66 -21.54
C ASN A 153 -6.47 9.50 -21.83
N ASN A 154 -5.95 8.27 -21.86
CA ASN A 154 -4.53 7.93 -22.01
C ASN A 154 -3.64 8.56 -20.92
N ARG A 155 -4.18 8.85 -19.73
CA ARG A 155 -3.39 9.36 -18.61
C ARG A 155 -2.33 8.34 -18.21
N GLN A 156 -1.18 8.90 -17.83
CA GLN A 156 -0.08 8.19 -17.19
C GLN A 156 0.10 8.73 -15.78
N PHE A 157 0.20 7.85 -14.82
CA PHE A 157 0.44 8.18 -13.42
C PHE A 157 1.22 7.03 -12.77
N ASN A 158 1.66 7.20 -11.54
CA ASN A 158 2.47 6.22 -10.85
C ASN A 158 1.61 5.39 -9.89
N MET A 159 1.95 4.11 -9.77
CA MET A 159 1.48 3.24 -8.71
C MET A 159 2.43 3.37 -7.52
N ALA A 160 1.90 3.80 -6.38
CA ALA A 160 2.65 3.91 -5.14
C ALA A 160 2.82 2.54 -4.48
N LEU A 161 4.06 2.14 -4.22
CA LEU A 161 4.40 0.88 -3.57
C LEU A 161 5.60 1.08 -2.64
N GLY A 162 5.50 0.65 -1.39
CA GLY A 162 6.58 0.85 -0.41
C GLY A 162 7.88 0.16 -0.79
N ARG A 163 8.99 0.94 -0.73
CA ARG A 163 10.38 0.50 -0.91
C ARG A 163 11.15 0.77 0.37
N VAL A 164 10.89 -0.02 1.37
CA VAL A 164 11.38 0.18 2.74
C VAL A 164 11.15 -1.09 3.54
N LEU A 165 11.88 -1.29 4.62
CA LEU A 165 11.60 -2.35 5.59
C LEU A 165 10.13 -2.32 6.01
N GLY A 166 9.40 -3.45 5.86
CA GLY A 166 7.96 -3.54 6.04
C GLY A 166 7.13 -3.23 4.79
N GLY A 167 7.76 -2.78 3.69
CA GLY A 167 7.10 -2.52 2.41
C GLY A 167 5.90 -1.59 2.53
N GLY A 168 4.79 -1.95 1.88
CA GLY A 168 3.53 -1.19 1.91
C GLY A 168 2.98 -0.96 3.32
N SER A 169 3.21 -1.90 4.27
CA SER A 169 2.74 -1.73 5.65
C SER A 169 3.42 -0.59 6.41
N SER A 170 4.61 -0.17 5.96
CA SER A 170 5.36 0.96 6.56
C SER A 170 4.99 2.31 5.95
N VAL A 171 4.25 2.37 4.84
CA VAL A 171 3.94 3.63 4.13
C VAL A 171 2.46 3.89 3.91
N ASN A 172 1.57 2.92 4.14
CA ASN A 172 0.13 3.01 3.90
C ASN A 172 -0.61 3.91 4.91
N ALA A 173 -1.92 4.09 4.71
CA ALA A 173 -2.81 4.85 5.59
C ALA A 173 -3.24 4.10 6.86
N MET A 174 -2.66 2.94 7.16
CA MET A 174 -2.98 2.10 8.33
C MET A 174 -4.44 1.65 8.43
N VAL A 175 -5.18 1.68 7.35
CA VAL A 175 -6.53 1.13 7.30
C VAL A 175 -6.46 -0.40 7.42
N TRP A 176 -7.25 -0.95 8.35
CA TRP A 176 -7.31 -2.38 8.60
C TRP A 176 -8.65 -2.93 8.14
N THR A 177 -8.68 -3.45 6.92
CA THR A 177 -9.86 -4.05 6.29
C THR A 177 -9.55 -5.49 5.92
N ARG A 178 -10.38 -6.44 6.41
CA ARG A 178 -10.20 -7.87 6.16
C ARG A 178 -10.84 -8.35 4.86
N GLY A 179 -11.77 -7.58 4.28
CA GLY A 179 -12.69 -8.07 3.28
C GLY A 179 -13.89 -8.79 3.88
N THR A 180 -14.74 -9.35 3.03
CA THR A 180 -15.95 -10.07 3.41
C THR A 180 -15.74 -11.58 3.42
N ALA A 181 -16.60 -12.35 4.10
CA ALA A 181 -16.61 -13.80 4.00
C ALA A 181 -16.76 -14.28 2.54
N ARG A 182 -17.57 -13.57 1.75
CA ARG A 182 -17.79 -13.87 0.33
C ARG A 182 -16.48 -13.85 -0.49
N ASP A 183 -15.56 -12.94 -0.18
CA ASP A 183 -14.30 -12.85 -0.92
C ASP A 183 -13.51 -14.16 -0.82
N TYR A 184 -13.30 -14.64 0.39
CA TYR A 184 -12.54 -15.86 0.67
C TYR A 184 -13.28 -17.13 0.26
N ASP A 185 -14.61 -17.19 0.45
CA ASP A 185 -15.43 -18.30 -0.02
C ASP A 185 -15.44 -18.36 -1.57
N THR A 186 -15.26 -17.21 -2.24
CA THR A 186 -15.03 -17.14 -3.68
C THR A 186 -13.66 -17.70 -4.04
N TRP A 187 -12.60 -17.37 -3.29
CA TRP A 187 -11.27 -17.96 -3.52
C TRP A 187 -11.30 -19.49 -3.41
N GLU A 188 -11.96 -20.03 -2.38
CA GLU A 188 -12.12 -21.48 -2.19
C GLU A 188 -12.85 -22.11 -3.39
N ARG A 189 -13.98 -21.53 -3.79
CA ARG A 189 -14.78 -22.02 -4.93
C ARG A 189 -13.97 -21.98 -6.23
N ASP A 190 -13.11 -20.98 -6.42
CA ASP A 190 -12.31 -20.76 -7.61
C ASP A 190 -10.98 -21.54 -7.57
N GLY A 191 -10.80 -22.46 -6.63
CA GLY A 191 -9.71 -23.44 -6.57
C GLY A 191 -8.65 -23.23 -5.50
N ALA A 192 -8.79 -22.19 -4.65
CA ALA A 192 -7.90 -21.98 -3.50
C ALA A 192 -8.39 -22.79 -2.28
N SER A 193 -8.29 -24.12 -2.34
CA SER A 193 -8.77 -25.02 -1.27
C SER A 193 -8.10 -24.74 0.07
N GLY A 194 -8.89 -24.61 1.13
CA GLY A 194 -8.44 -24.24 2.49
C GLY A 194 -8.24 -22.74 2.68
N TRP A 195 -8.79 -21.90 1.78
CA TRP A 195 -8.77 -20.44 1.88
C TRP A 195 -10.17 -19.82 2.03
N ALA A 196 -11.20 -20.61 2.34
CA ALA A 196 -12.51 -20.08 2.70
C ALA A 196 -12.43 -19.19 3.96
N PHE A 197 -13.40 -18.32 4.17
CA PHE A 197 -13.38 -17.41 5.32
C PHE A 197 -13.25 -18.14 6.66
N LYS A 198 -13.95 -19.25 6.83
CA LYS A 198 -13.83 -20.12 8.03
C LYS A 198 -12.40 -20.60 8.30
N ASP A 199 -11.60 -20.80 7.23
CA ASP A 199 -10.23 -21.35 7.32
C ASP A 199 -9.20 -20.22 7.59
N VAL A 200 -9.47 -18.99 7.17
CA VAL A 200 -8.56 -17.85 7.34
C VAL A 200 -8.92 -16.96 8.55
N LEU A 201 -10.16 -16.98 9.03
CA LEU A 201 -10.60 -16.22 10.21
C LEU A 201 -9.75 -16.51 11.46
N PRO A 202 -9.38 -17.76 11.79
CA PRO A 202 -8.50 -18.03 12.92
C PRO A 202 -7.16 -17.30 12.83
N MET A 203 -6.57 -17.17 11.62
CA MET A 203 -5.33 -16.44 11.41
C MET A 203 -5.50 -14.93 11.65
N PHE A 204 -6.58 -14.32 11.15
CA PHE A 204 -6.91 -12.94 11.44
C PHE A 204 -7.03 -12.68 12.94
N LYS A 205 -7.74 -13.56 13.66
CA LYS A 205 -7.92 -13.44 15.11
C LYS A 205 -6.62 -13.62 15.88
N ALA A 206 -5.76 -14.54 15.45
CA ALA A 206 -4.47 -14.77 16.11
C ALA A 206 -3.47 -13.61 15.92
N GLN A 207 -3.59 -12.87 14.84
CA GLN A 207 -2.69 -11.76 14.55
C GLN A 207 -3.09 -10.44 15.19
N GLU A 208 -4.35 -10.25 15.60
CA GLU A 208 -4.83 -8.97 16.08
C GLU A 208 -5.00 -8.91 17.61
N ASP A 209 -4.87 -7.68 18.11
CA ASP A 209 -5.26 -7.26 19.43
C ASP A 209 -6.34 -6.17 19.28
N TRP A 210 -7.61 -6.60 19.23
CA TRP A 210 -8.73 -5.71 18.99
C TRP A 210 -9.11 -4.94 20.25
N GLY A 211 -9.08 -3.61 20.20
CA GLY A 211 -9.43 -2.72 21.31
C GLY A 211 -10.89 -2.82 21.78
N GLY A 212 -11.79 -3.36 20.97
CA GLY A 212 -13.20 -3.62 21.34
C GLY A 212 -13.44 -4.95 22.04
N GLY A 213 -12.40 -5.74 22.31
CA GLY A 213 -12.51 -7.05 22.97
C GLY A 213 -12.76 -8.23 22.05
N ALA A 214 -12.52 -9.44 22.55
CA ALA A 214 -12.69 -10.67 21.78
C ALA A 214 -14.16 -10.98 21.51
N ASN A 215 -14.45 -11.49 20.31
CA ASN A 215 -15.78 -12.00 19.93
C ASN A 215 -15.64 -13.07 18.84
N ASP A 216 -16.75 -13.48 18.21
CA ASP A 216 -16.71 -14.51 17.15
C ASP A 216 -15.84 -14.10 15.95
N TRP A 217 -15.74 -12.80 15.67
CA TRP A 217 -15.03 -12.22 14.53
C TRP A 217 -13.65 -11.68 14.88
N ARG A 218 -13.42 -11.29 16.13
CA ARG A 218 -12.23 -10.52 16.54
C ARG A 218 -11.41 -11.27 17.58
N GLY A 219 -10.08 -11.10 17.49
CA GLY A 219 -9.11 -11.62 18.45
C GLY A 219 -8.51 -10.54 19.34
N VAL A 220 -7.93 -10.94 20.46
CA VAL A 220 -7.16 -10.09 21.39
C VAL A 220 -5.84 -10.75 21.73
N GLY A 221 -4.85 -9.96 22.13
CA GLY A 221 -3.53 -10.44 22.53
C GLY A 221 -2.60 -10.83 21.37
N GLY A 222 -3.03 -10.64 20.12
CA GLY A 222 -2.14 -10.75 18.97
C GLY A 222 -1.19 -9.56 18.84
N PRO A 223 -0.17 -9.64 17.96
CA PRO A 223 0.87 -8.62 17.87
C PRO A 223 0.39 -7.31 17.21
N VAL A 224 -0.70 -7.30 16.45
CA VAL A 224 -1.19 -6.12 15.75
C VAL A 224 -2.32 -5.48 16.53
N HIS A 225 -2.05 -4.34 17.16
CA HIS A 225 -3.08 -3.57 17.85
C HIS A 225 -4.00 -2.91 16.81
N ILE A 226 -5.30 -3.15 16.95
CA ILE A 226 -6.35 -2.61 16.06
C ILE A 226 -7.35 -1.82 16.89
N ARG A 227 -7.64 -0.60 16.44
CA ARG A 227 -8.60 0.29 17.10
C ARG A 227 -9.44 1.08 16.12
N THR A 228 -10.53 1.65 16.58
CA THR A 228 -11.24 2.78 15.93
C THR A 228 -10.63 4.11 16.38
N PRO A 229 -10.94 5.26 15.74
CA PRO A 229 -10.56 6.57 16.26
C PRO A 229 -11.06 6.78 17.67
N GLY A 230 -10.17 7.17 18.60
CA GLY A 230 -10.54 7.44 20.01
C GLY A 230 -11.15 8.84 20.19
N ASP A 231 -10.61 9.82 19.47
CA ASP A 231 -11.09 11.20 19.40
C ASP A 231 -11.14 11.62 17.92
N PRO A 232 -12.24 11.26 17.22
CA PRO A 232 -12.31 11.46 15.77
C PRO A 232 -12.40 12.95 15.43
N HIS A 233 -11.72 13.34 14.35
CA HIS A 233 -11.85 14.68 13.80
C HIS A 233 -13.32 15.01 13.49
N PRO A 234 -13.81 16.25 13.72
CA PRO A 234 -15.24 16.61 13.61
C PRO A 234 -15.90 16.25 12.27
N THR A 235 -15.15 16.14 11.19
CA THR A 235 -15.70 15.69 9.89
C THR A 235 -16.12 14.23 9.89
N ALA A 236 -15.53 13.36 10.72
CA ALA A 236 -15.88 11.94 10.73
C ALA A 236 -17.26 11.67 11.33
N PRO A 237 -17.64 12.18 12.53
CA PRO A 237 -19.02 12.05 13.00
C PRO A 237 -20.03 12.75 12.09
N ALA A 238 -19.68 13.87 11.43
CA ALA A 238 -20.57 14.50 10.46
C ALA A 238 -20.77 13.64 9.21
N PHE A 239 -19.72 12.98 8.73
CA PHE A 239 -19.82 12.02 7.62
C PHE A 239 -20.73 10.83 7.96
N LEU A 240 -20.60 10.26 9.15
CA LEU A 240 -21.45 9.15 9.61
C LEU A 240 -22.92 9.59 9.78
N GLU A 241 -23.15 10.80 10.30
CA GLU A 241 -24.51 11.35 10.41
C GLU A 241 -25.10 11.63 9.01
N ALA A 242 -24.28 12.12 8.05
CA ALA A 242 -24.71 12.27 6.67
C ALA A 242 -25.12 10.93 6.03
N ALA A 243 -24.34 9.88 6.29
CA ALA A 243 -24.67 8.53 5.84
C ALA A 243 -25.98 8.02 6.48
N ARG A 244 -26.19 8.31 7.77
CA ARG A 244 -27.46 7.99 8.46
C ARG A 244 -28.64 8.75 7.83
N GLN A 245 -28.47 10.01 7.44
CA GLN A 245 -29.50 10.81 6.75
C GLN A 245 -29.84 10.22 5.37
N MET A 246 -28.89 9.57 4.71
CA MET A 246 -29.14 8.81 3.47
C MET A 246 -29.76 7.41 3.71
N GLY A 247 -30.00 7.02 4.97
CA GLY A 247 -30.59 5.73 5.31
C GLY A 247 -29.60 4.56 5.40
N PHE A 248 -28.29 4.81 5.40
CA PHE A 248 -27.32 3.74 5.62
C PHE A 248 -27.37 3.24 7.06
N PRO A 249 -27.33 1.91 7.28
CA PRO A 249 -27.18 1.35 8.62
C PRO A 249 -25.81 1.72 9.20
N MET A 250 -25.76 2.00 10.50
CA MET A 250 -24.50 2.20 11.22
C MET A 250 -23.90 0.86 11.59
N ILE A 251 -22.58 0.74 11.42
CA ILE A 251 -21.78 -0.46 11.67
C ILE A 251 -20.80 -0.13 12.78
N ASP A 252 -20.89 -0.83 13.91
CA ASP A 252 -20.01 -0.62 15.07
C ASP A 252 -18.59 -1.14 14.82
N ASP A 253 -18.45 -2.22 14.05
CA ASP A 253 -17.18 -2.83 13.68
C ASP A 253 -17.16 -3.18 12.19
N MET A 254 -16.35 -2.43 11.42
CA MET A 254 -16.22 -2.60 9.97
C MET A 254 -15.57 -3.94 9.56
N ASN A 255 -14.97 -4.68 10.51
CA ASN A 255 -14.43 -6.04 10.31
C ASN A 255 -15.23 -7.13 11.05
N GLY A 256 -16.40 -6.79 11.54
CA GLY A 256 -17.40 -7.75 12.03
C GLY A 256 -18.08 -8.50 10.87
N PRO A 257 -19.36 -8.91 11.03
CA PRO A 257 -20.15 -9.45 9.93
C PRO A 257 -20.41 -8.35 8.89
N MET A 258 -19.44 -8.17 7.96
CA MET A 258 -19.37 -7.06 7.02
C MET A 258 -20.58 -7.03 6.08
N ARG A 259 -21.25 -5.89 6.04
CA ARG A 259 -22.43 -5.59 5.22
C ARG A 259 -22.37 -4.16 4.72
N ALA A 260 -23.24 -3.80 3.78
CA ALA A 260 -23.40 -2.40 3.38
C ALA A 260 -23.81 -1.55 4.59
N GLY A 261 -23.19 -0.37 4.73
CA GLY A 261 -23.42 0.56 5.84
C GLY A 261 -22.24 1.46 6.10
N ALA A 262 -22.33 2.29 7.12
CA ALA A 262 -21.35 3.30 7.49
C ALA A 262 -20.75 3.06 8.88
N GLY A 263 -19.47 3.30 9.05
CA GLY A 263 -18.79 3.14 10.33
C GLY A 263 -17.42 3.82 10.39
N TYR A 264 -16.87 3.84 11.59
CA TYR A 264 -15.47 4.23 11.78
C TYR A 264 -14.54 3.16 11.23
N ILE A 265 -13.51 3.60 10.52
CA ILE A 265 -12.46 2.72 10.00
C ILE A 265 -11.69 2.09 11.16
N ASN A 266 -11.36 0.81 11.04
CA ASN A 266 -10.39 0.16 11.92
C ASN A 266 -8.98 0.49 11.46
N MET A 267 -8.07 0.73 12.40
CA MET A 267 -6.70 1.17 12.12
C MET A 267 -5.67 0.32 12.88
N ASN A 268 -4.59 -0.07 12.21
CA ASN A 268 -3.43 -0.70 12.86
C ASN A 268 -2.45 0.35 13.40
N ILE A 269 -2.92 1.13 14.36
CA ILE A 269 -2.15 2.14 15.10
C ILE A 269 -1.94 1.61 16.53
N ALA A 270 -0.67 1.50 16.92
CA ALA A 270 -0.29 0.96 18.23
C ALA A 270 -0.75 1.86 19.39
N THR A 271 -0.71 1.35 20.61
CA THR A 271 -1.14 2.06 21.82
C THR A 271 -0.32 3.32 22.12
N ASP A 272 0.91 3.40 21.58
CA ASP A 272 1.77 4.59 21.67
C ASP A 272 1.48 5.63 20.57
N GLY A 273 0.40 5.44 19.78
CA GLY A 273 -0.01 6.33 18.71
C GLY A 273 0.77 6.14 17.40
N SER A 274 1.72 5.24 17.32
CA SER A 274 2.53 5.03 16.12
C SER A 274 2.00 3.91 15.24
N ARG A 275 2.48 3.85 13.99
CA ARG A 275 2.16 2.81 13.00
C ARG A 275 2.50 1.41 13.48
N GLY A 276 1.57 0.45 13.35
CA GLY A 276 1.78 -0.98 13.56
C GLY A 276 2.19 -1.70 12.28
N SER A 277 3.36 -1.39 11.66
CA SER A 277 3.81 -2.08 10.46
C SER A 277 4.17 -3.54 10.73
N SER A 278 4.13 -4.40 9.71
CA SER A 278 4.51 -5.81 9.83
C SER A 278 5.97 -5.97 10.28
N ALA A 279 6.87 -5.12 9.79
CA ALA A 279 8.25 -5.13 10.23
C ALA A 279 8.37 -4.85 11.72
N ARG A 280 7.66 -3.82 12.22
CA ARG A 280 7.68 -3.43 13.63
C ARG A 280 7.16 -4.55 14.54
N VAL A 281 6.06 -5.21 14.16
CA VAL A 281 5.38 -6.13 15.08
C VAL A 281 5.79 -7.59 14.92
N PHE A 282 6.33 -8.01 13.75
CA PHE A 282 6.72 -9.40 13.53
C PHE A 282 8.22 -9.61 13.27
N LEU A 283 8.88 -8.70 12.54
CA LEU A 283 10.27 -8.93 12.15
C LEU A 283 11.27 -8.36 13.17
N ARG A 284 11.13 -7.08 13.55
CA ARG A 284 12.04 -6.41 14.49
C ARG A 284 12.19 -7.13 15.83
N PRO A 285 11.13 -7.67 16.47
CA PRO A 285 11.28 -8.42 17.73
C PRO A 285 12.10 -9.70 17.63
N ASN A 286 12.41 -10.15 16.40
CA ASN A 286 13.16 -11.38 16.14
C ASN A 286 14.57 -11.13 15.56
N LEU A 287 14.97 -9.87 15.29
CA LEU A 287 16.27 -9.56 14.67
C LEU A 287 17.49 -9.92 15.50
N ASP A 288 17.35 -10.04 16.82
CA ASP A 288 18.42 -10.49 17.73
C ASP A 288 18.67 -12.01 17.65
N ARG A 289 17.81 -12.78 16.97
CA ARG A 289 18.02 -14.21 16.78
C ARG A 289 19.24 -14.46 15.89
N PRO A 290 20.18 -15.35 16.29
CA PRO A 290 21.41 -15.58 15.55
C PRO A 290 21.16 -16.26 14.18
N ASN A 291 20.00 -16.89 14.00
CA ASN A 291 19.56 -17.58 12.79
C ASN A 291 18.69 -16.71 11.86
N LEU A 292 18.49 -15.42 12.16
CA LEU A 292 17.79 -14.47 11.29
C LEU A 292 18.76 -13.41 10.78
N THR A 293 18.90 -13.32 9.46
CA THR A 293 19.74 -12.31 8.78
C THR A 293 18.84 -11.42 7.93
N LEU A 294 18.96 -10.10 8.08
CA LEU A 294 18.28 -9.09 7.27
C LEU A 294 19.30 -8.33 6.43
N LEU A 295 19.11 -8.29 5.12
CA LEU A 295 19.89 -7.49 4.18
C LEU A 295 19.01 -6.39 3.59
N LEU A 296 19.23 -5.17 4.00
CA LEU A 296 18.61 -3.96 3.45
C LEU A 296 19.41 -3.42 2.25
N ASN A 297 18.76 -2.56 1.45
CA ASN A 297 19.35 -1.97 0.23
C ASN A 297 19.96 -3.05 -0.68
N THR A 298 19.33 -4.23 -0.71
CA THR A 298 19.80 -5.41 -1.43
C THR A 298 18.70 -5.92 -2.36
N HIS A 299 18.98 -5.98 -3.64
CA HIS A 299 18.04 -6.45 -4.66
C HIS A 299 18.22 -7.93 -4.94
N ALA A 300 17.14 -8.70 -4.92
CA ALA A 300 17.12 -10.02 -5.55
C ALA A 300 16.90 -9.83 -7.06
N THR A 301 17.84 -10.31 -7.87
CA THR A 301 17.86 -10.09 -9.31
C THR A 301 17.42 -11.31 -10.11
N ARG A 302 17.60 -12.50 -9.54
CA ARG A 302 17.24 -13.78 -10.15
C ARG A 302 17.09 -14.88 -9.09
N ILE A 303 16.08 -15.74 -9.23
CA ILE A 303 16.01 -17.03 -8.56
C ILE A 303 16.79 -18.04 -9.38
N LEU A 304 17.63 -18.84 -8.73
CA LEU A 304 18.48 -19.84 -9.37
C LEU A 304 17.83 -21.23 -9.23
N PHE A 305 17.97 -22.03 -10.27
CA PHE A 305 17.37 -23.37 -10.33
C PHE A 305 18.43 -24.44 -10.61
N ASP A 306 18.25 -25.58 -9.97
CA ASP A 306 18.88 -26.84 -10.32
C ASP A 306 17.76 -27.78 -10.82
N GLY A 307 17.66 -27.94 -12.13
CA GLY A 307 16.51 -28.55 -12.77
C GLY A 307 15.20 -27.80 -12.47
N ASP A 308 14.27 -28.45 -11.80
CA ASP A 308 12.97 -27.92 -11.36
C ASP A 308 13.00 -27.35 -9.93
N ARG A 309 14.15 -27.43 -9.23
CA ARG A 309 14.27 -26.98 -7.84
C ARG A 309 14.90 -25.59 -7.76
N ALA A 310 14.26 -24.69 -7.05
CA ALA A 310 14.88 -23.42 -6.64
C ALA A 310 16.02 -23.71 -5.65
N SER A 311 17.25 -23.37 -6.05
CA SER A 311 18.48 -23.69 -5.31
C SER A 311 19.11 -22.47 -4.62
N GLY A 312 18.65 -21.25 -4.94
CA GLY A 312 19.18 -20.03 -4.35
C GLY A 312 18.72 -18.78 -5.08
N VAL A 313 19.38 -17.67 -4.76
CA VAL A 313 19.05 -16.33 -5.27
C VAL A 313 20.31 -15.58 -5.61
N GLU A 314 20.33 -14.91 -6.76
CA GLU A 314 21.30 -13.87 -7.07
C GLU A 314 20.86 -12.55 -6.45
N ILE A 315 21.72 -11.93 -5.68
CA ILE A 315 21.45 -10.67 -5.00
C ILE A 315 22.51 -9.62 -5.33
N VAL A 316 22.10 -8.35 -5.36
CA VAL A 316 22.99 -7.20 -5.61
C VAL A 316 22.81 -6.17 -4.49
N SER A 317 23.92 -5.82 -3.84
CA SER A 317 24.01 -4.76 -2.84
C SER A 317 25.04 -3.72 -3.32
N GLY A 318 24.59 -2.51 -3.61
CA GLY A 318 25.40 -1.53 -4.35
C GLY A 318 25.79 -2.09 -5.73
N GLU A 319 27.10 -2.20 -6.00
CA GLU A 319 27.65 -2.78 -7.24
C GLU A 319 28.12 -4.24 -7.07
N VAL A 320 27.92 -4.84 -5.88
CA VAL A 320 28.41 -6.19 -5.59
C VAL A 320 27.29 -7.20 -5.80
N ALA A 321 27.47 -8.08 -6.78
CA ALA A 321 26.63 -9.24 -7.02
C ALA A 321 27.18 -10.47 -6.29
N ARG A 322 26.30 -11.28 -5.71
CA ARG A 322 26.62 -12.58 -5.10
C ARG A 322 25.44 -13.53 -5.17
N THR A 323 25.75 -14.82 -5.08
CA THR A 323 24.75 -15.89 -4.97
C THR A 323 24.63 -16.32 -3.51
N VAL A 324 23.40 -16.60 -3.08
CA VAL A 324 23.08 -17.20 -1.79
C VAL A 324 22.26 -18.46 -2.04
N GLU A 325 22.66 -19.58 -1.42
CA GLU A 325 21.99 -20.86 -1.57
C GLU A 325 20.81 -21.03 -0.62
N ALA A 326 19.73 -21.66 -1.09
CA ALA A 326 18.59 -22.08 -0.29
C ALA A 326 18.60 -23.61 -0.13
N THR A 327 18.78 -24.11 1.09
CA THR A 327 18.80 -25.55 1.34
C THR A 327 17.41 -26.17 1.37
N ARG A 328 16.38 -25.39 1.72
CA ARG A 328 14.97 -25.79 1.73
C ARG A 328 14.16 -25.04 0.68
N GLU A 329 13.82 -23.76 0.91
CA GLU A 329 12.94 -23.00 0.02
C GLU A 329 13.36 -21.56 -0.17
N VAL A 330 13.05 -21.02 -1.35
CA VAL A 330 12.95 -19.58 -1.64
C VAL A 330 11.49 -19.16 -1.53
N ILE A 331 11.21 -18.15 -0.72
CA ILE A 331 9.87 -17.60 -0.51
C ILE A 331 9.81 -16.19 -1.10
N LEU A 332 9.03 -16.02 -2.16
CA LEU A 332 8.87 -14.76 -2.85
C LEU A 332 7.73 -13.96 -2.22
N ALA A 333 8.07 -12.82 -1.61
CA ALA A 333 7.16 -11.91 -0.92
C ALA A 333 7.45 -10.44 -1.29
N ALA A 334 7.86 -10.20 -2.56
CA ALA A 334 8.29 -8.90 -3.07
C ALA A 334 7.12 -8.00 -3.52
N GLY A 335 5.88 -8.42 -3.25
CA GLY A 335 4.65 -7.73 -3.63
C GLY A 335 4.25 -7.98 -5.08
N THR A 336 3.02 -7.66 -5.40
CA THR A 336 2.33 -8.04 -6.65
C THR A 336 3.13 -7.75 -7.92
N ILE A 337 3.76 -6.59 -8.00
CA ILE A 337 4.47 -6.19 -9.22
C ILE A 337 5.86 -6.85 -9.31
N HIS A 338 6.63 -6.80 -8.22
CA HIS A 338 8.02 -7.28 -8.24
C HIS A 338 8.11 -8.80 -8.13
N SER A 339 7.15 -9.48 -7.52
CA SER A 339 7.09 -10.95 -7.50
C SER A 339 6.90 -11.50 -8.91
N ALA A 340 5.95 -10.96 -9.68
CA ALA A 340 5.76 -11.35 -11.07
C ALA A 340 6.99 -11.03 -11.93
N LYS A 341 7.58 -9.84 -11.76
CA LYS A 341 8.81 -9.44 -12.47
C LYS A 341 9.96 -10.40 -12.20
N LEU A 342 10.20 -10.73 -10.92
CA LEU A 342 11.30 -11.61 -10.54
C LEU A 342 11.10 -13.05 -11.03
N LEU A 343 9.87 -13.57 -10.99
CA LEU A 343 9.54 -14.86 -11.61
C LEU A 343 9.90 -14.87 -13.10
N MET A 344 9.47 -13.85 -13.85
CA MET A 344 9.76 -13.74 -15.29
C MET A 344 11.26 -13.63 -15.56
N LEU A 345 12.00 -12.79 -14.84
CA LEU A 345 13.46 -12.65 -14.96
C LEU A 345 14.19 -13.96 -14.64
N SER A 346 13.58 -14.83 -13.86
CA SER A 346 14.13 -16.14 -13.46
C SER A 346 13.70 -17.30 -14.37
N GLY A 347 13.00 -17.00 -15.48
CA GLY A 347 12.56 -18.01 -16.45
C GLY A 347 11.22 -18.67 -16.09
N VAL A 348 10.44 -18.11 -15.16
CA VAL A 348 9.12 -18.62 -14.78
C VAL A 348 8.05 -17.66 -15.31
N GLY A 349 7.30 -18.09 -16.34
CA GLY A 349 6.32 -17.23 -17.03
C GLY A 349 5.93 -17.78 -18.39
N ASP A 350 5.25 -16.97 -19.20
CA ASP A 350 4.92 -17.34 -20.59
C ASP A 350 6.20 -17.49 -21.43
N ALA A 351 6.52 -18.71 -21.84
CA ALA A 351 7.74 -19.04 -22.56
C ALA A 351 7.90 -18.24 -23.88
N THR A 352 6.78 -17.82 -24.49
CA THR A 352 6.80 -17.00 -25.71
C THR A 352 7.22 -15.57 -25.40
N GLU A 353 6.71 -15.00 -24.32
CA GLU A 353 7.07 -13.65 -23.87
C GLU A 353 8.52 -13.61 -23.37
N LEU A 354 8.94 -14.59 -22.58
CA LEU A 354 10.31 -14.69 -22.05
C LEU A 354 11.36 -14.77 -23.18
N ARG A 355 11.06 -15.52 -24.23
CA ARG A 355 11.96 -15.67 -25.40
C ARG A 355 12.25 -14.33 -26.10
N LYS A 356 11.31 -13.37 -26.08
CA LYS A 356 11.52 -12.04 -26.66
C LYS A 356 12.71 -11.32 -26.03
N TRP A 357 13.00 -11.63 -24.76
CA TRP A 357 14.09 -11.05 -23.97
C TRP A 357 15.32 -11.96 -23.87
N GLY A 358 15.34 -13.08 -24.60
CA GLY A 358 16.44 -14.05 -24.51
C GLY A 358 16.45 -14.88 -23.23
N ILE A 359 15.36 -14.87 -22.47
CA ILE A 359 15.23 -15.63 -21.22
C ILE A 359 14.74 -17.05 -21.54
N VAL A 360 15.53 -18.05 -21.11
CA VAL A 360 15.16 -19.47 -21.23
C VAL A 360 14.09 -19.80 -20.18
N ALA A 361 12.98 -20.37 -20.62
CA ALA A 361 11.92 -20.76 -19.71
C ALA A 361 12.33 -22.00 -18.89
N VAL A 362 12.30 -21.85 -17.56
CA VAL A 362 12.41 -22.95 -16.57
C VAL A 362 11.05 -23.60 -16.37
N ALA A 363 10.00 -22.77 -16.27
CA ALA A 363 8.62 -23.23 -16.19
C ALA A 363 7.71 -22.34 -17.05
N ASN A 364 6.90 -22.96 -17.92
CA ASN A 364 5.94 -22.25 -18.77
C ASN A 364 4.62 -22.03 -18.01
N LEU A 365 4.55 -20.96 -17.22
CA LEU A 365 3.38 -20.56 -16.44
C LEU A 365 2.82 -19.24 -16.98
N ARG A 366 1.85 -19.33 -17.90
CA ARG A 366 1.29 -18.17 -18.61
C ARG A 366 0.59 -17.17 -17.70
N GLY A 367 0.14 -17.61 -16.52
CA GLY A 367 -0.54 -16.75 -15.55
C GLY A 367 0.37 -15.74 -14.85
N VAL A 368 1.69 -15.93 -14.87
CA VAL A 368 2.63 -14.99 -14.23
C VAL A 368 2.51 -13.61 -14.87
N GLY A 369 2.23 -12.62 -14.04
CA GLY A 369 2.00 -11.23 -14.42
C GLY A 369 0.59 -10.93 -14.90
N ARG A 370 -0.26 -11.91 -15.20
CA ARG A 370 -1.66 -11.72 -15.59
C ARG A 370 -2.56 -11.53 -14.37
N ASN A 371 -3.86 -11.26 -14.63
CA ASN A 371 -4.88 -11.09 -13.59
C ASN A 371 -4.59 -9.93 -12.60
N LEU A 372 -3.79 -8.94 -12.99
CA LEU A 372 -3.58 -7.74 -12.16
C LEU A 372 -4.92 -7.07 -11.86
N GLN A 373 -5.19 -6.84 -10.61
CA GLN A 373 -6.34 -6.12 -10.09
C GLN A 373 -5.86 -5.06 -9.12
N ASP A 374 -6.59 -3.96 -9.03
CA ASP A 374 -6.31 -2.88 -8.09
C ASP A 374 -7.62 -2.12 -7.82
N HIS A 375 -7.83 -1.65 -6.62
CA HIS A 375 -8.92 -0.74 -6.33
C HIS A 375 -8.72 0.58 -7.06
N VAL A 376 -9.81 1.18 -7.54
CA VAL A 376 -9.78 2.48 -8.21
C VAL A 376 -10.32 3.53 -7.25
N LEU A 377 -9.50 4.53 -6.93
CA LEU A 377 -9.91 5.68 -6.12
C LEU A 377 -10.17 6.89 -7.02
N VAL A 378 -11.24 7.65 -6.75
CA VAL A 378 -11.51 8.94 -7.39
C VAL A 378 -11.16 10.07 -6.45
N SER A 379 -10.05 10.74 -6.70
CA SER A 379 -9.60 11.94 -5.96
C SER A 379 -10.18 13.19 -6.60
N GLY A 380 -11.42 13.56 -6.24
CA GLY A 380 -12.07 14.65 -6.95
C GLY A 380 -13.52 14.97 -6.57
N VAL A 381 -14.03 14.49 -5.41
CA VAL A 381 -15.28 15.06 -4.82
C VAL A 381 -14.89 15.83 -3.58
N VAL A 382 -14.58 17.11 -3.78
CA VAL A 382 -13.87 17.94 -2.81
C VAL A 382 -14.77 19.10 -2.33
N TYR A 383 -14.81 19.27 -1.02
CA TYR A 383 -15.56 20.32 -0.34
C TYR A 383 -14.62 21.28 0.38
N ARG A 384 -14.92 22.60 0.31
CA ARG A 384 -14.26 23.62 1.11
C ARG A 384 -14.87 23.67 2.51
N TYR A 385 -14.05 23.90 3.53
CA TYR A 385 -14.54 24.18 4.87
C TYR A 385 -15.13 25.56 4.99
N ARG A 386 -16.18 25.67 5.81
CA ARG A 386 -16.75 26.93 6.28
C ARG A 386 -16.06 27.33 7.57
N GLY A 387 -15.11 28.24 7.49
CA GLY A 387 -14.35 28.69 8.64
C GLY A 387 -13.23 27.74 9.06
N LYS A 388 -12.68 27.96 10.26
CA LYS A 388 -11.57 27.16 10.78
C LYS A 388 -12.07 25.88 11.41
N ILE A 389 -11.56 24.75 10.97
CA ILE A 389 -11.78 23.43 11.55
C ILE A 389 -10.53 23.05 12.39
N PRO A 390 -10.67 22.34 13.51
CA PRO A 390 -9.54 21.87 14.30
C PRO A 390 -8.55 21.06 13.45
N ASP A 391 -7.27 21.14 13.82
CA ASP A 391 -6.24 20.28 13.23
C ASP A 391 -6.45 18.82 13.63
N ARG A 392 -6.03 17.90 12.79
CA ARG A 392 -6.06 16.46 13.09
C ARG A 392 -5.08 16.13 14.21
N LEU A 393 -5.44 15.19 15.06
CA LEU A 393 -4.53 14.64 16.07
C LEU A 393 -3.36 13.91 15.41
N ALA A 394 -2.24 13.83 16.09
CA ALA A 394 -1.03 13.18 15.60
C ALA A 394 -1.23 11.67 15.36
N ASP A 395 -2.12 11.02 16.09
CA ASP A 395 -2.48 9.62 15.97
C ASP A 395 -3.70 9.37 15.05
N SER A 396 -4.22 10.41 14.37
CA SER A 396 -5.23 10.28 13.30
C SER A 396 -4.55 10.02 11.96
N ASN A 397 -5.03 9.04 11.20
CA ASN A 397 -4.54 8.80 9.86
C ASN A 397 -5.20 9.69 8.78
N GLY A 398 -6.14 10.55 9.17
CA GLY A 398 -6.88 11.43 8.26
C GLY A 398 -7.92 10.72 7.38
N VAL A 399 -8.21 9.43 7.66
CA VAL A 399 -9.18 8.58 6.94
C VAL A 399 -9.95 7.79 8.00
N GLU A 400 -10.89 8.42 8.67
CA GLU A 400 -11.47 7.89 9.91
C GLU A 400 -12.86 7.25 9.75
N ALA A 401 -13.54 7.51 8.63
CA ALA A 401 -14.91 7.01 8.40
C ALA A 401 -15.13 6.58 6.96
N GLU A 402 -16.02 5.63 6.77
CA GLU A 402 -16.27 5.01 5.47
C GLU A 402 -17.71 4.51 5.36
N VAL A 403 -18.23 4.45 4.12
CA VAL A 403 -19.48 3.78 3.75
C VAL A 403 -19.17 2.65 2.78
N TYR A 404 -19.67 1.44 3.06
CA TYR A 404 -19.73 0.32 2.12
C TYR A 404 -21.10 0.23 1.49
N LEU A 405 -21.17 0.15 0.17
CA LEU A 405 -22.44 0.07 -0.53
C LEU A 405 -22.34 -0.73 -1.82
N SER A 406 -23.50 -1.13 -2.34
CA SER A 406 -23.63 -1.72 -3.66
C SER A 406 -23.90 -0.62 -4.69
N SER A 407 -23.21 -0.69 -5.84
CA SER A 407 -23.53 0.15 -7.00
C SER A 407 -24.90 -0.18 -7.62
N GLY A 408 -25.40 -1.39 -7.36
CA GLY A 408 -26.59 -1.93 -8.01
C GLY A 408 -26.39 -2.31 -9.48
N VAL A 409 -25.15 -2.30 -9.98
CA VAL A 409 -24.83 -2.70 -11.36
C VAL A 409 -24.93 -4.21 -11.52
N ASP A 410 -24.57 -4.95 -10.46
CA ASP A 410 -24.78 -6.39 -10.34
C ASP A 410 -25.30 -6.74 -8.94
N ASN A 411 -25.35 -8.04 -8.60
CA ASN A 411 -25.79 -8.50 -7.29
C ASN A 411 -24.66 -8.54 -6.25
N HIS A 412 -23.56 -7.80 -6.42
CA HIS A 412 -22.52 -7.74 -5.41
C HIS A 412 -22.96 -6.84 -4.26
N PRO A 413 -22.89 -7.31 -3.01
CA PRO A 413 -23.39 -6.53 -1.86
C PRO A 413 -22.52 -5.33 -1.51
N ILE A 414 -21.22 -5.38 -1.84
CA ILE A 414 -20.24 -4.32 -1.60
C ILE A 414 -19.25 -4.33 -2.77
N ASP A 415 -19.45 -3.47 -3.74
CA ASP A 415 -18.55 -3.29 -4.90
C ASP A 415 -17.96 -1.87 -4.97
N ILE A 416 -18.54 -0.92 -4.23
CA ILE A 416 -18.03 0.44 -4.10
C ILE A 416 -17.96 0.87 -2.63
N SER A 417 -17.10 1.85 -2.35
CA SER A 417 -17.03 2.51 -1.04
C SER A 417 -16.89 4.03 -1.18
N LEU A 418 -17.25 4.74 -0.10
CA LEU A 418 -17.02 6.18 0.03
C LEU A 418 -16.11 6.39 1.23
N VAL A 419 -14.91 6.89 1.00
CA VAL A 419 -13.90 7.11 2.04
C VAL A 419 -13.85 8.60 2.38
N LEU A 420 -13.90 8.93 3.66
CA LEU A 420 -13.67 10.29 4.12
C LEU A 420 -12.15 10.54 4.19
N GLU A 421 -11.66 11.49 3.41
CA GLU A 421 -10.31 12.04 3.52
C GLU A 421 -10.38 13.45 4.11
N GLN A 422 -9.78 13.66 5.27
CA GLN A 422 -9.81 14.92 6.02
C GLN A 422 -8.85 15.97 5.46
N PHE A 423 -8.60 15.90 4.17
CA PHE A 423 -7.79 16.85 3.41
C PHE A 423 -8.33 16.93 1.98
N PRO A 424 -8.19 18.09 1.32
CA PRO A 424 -8.69 18.26 -0.04
C PRO A 424 -7.71 17.68 -1.05
N ILE A 425 -8.17 16.72 -1.87
CA ILE A 425 -7.40 16.11 -2.95
C ILE A 425 -8.13 16.23 -4.28
N ALA A 426 -7.43 16.72 -5.31
CA ALA A 426 -7.82 16.59 -6.71
C ALA A 426 -6.58 16.26 -7.54
N THR A 427 -6.75 15.39 -8.52
CA THR A 427 -5.69 15.13 -9.50
C THR A 427 -5.42 16.39 -10.34
N PRO A 428 -4.23 16.57 -10.92
CA PRO A 428 -3.93 17.70 -11.79
C PRO A 428 -4.93 17.82 -12.95
N GLU A 429 -5.37 16.70 -13.53
CA GLU A 429 -6.30 16.66 -14.65
C GLU A 429 -7.74 17.04 -14.22
N ALA A 430 -8.17 16.59 -13.04
CA ALA A 430 -9.46 17.02 -12.48
C ALA A 430 -9.43 18.50 -12.13
N ALA A 431 -8.32 18.98 -11.56
CA ALA A 431 -8.14 20.40 -11.26
C ALA A 431 -8.16 21.27 -12.53
N ALA A 432 -7.55 20.81 -13.61
CA ALA A 432 -7.57 21.52 -14.90
C ALA A 432 -8.95 21.49 -15.57
N ARG A 433 -9.72 20.40 -15.40
CA ARG A 433 -11.05 20.25 -16.03
C ARG A 433 -12.16 20.96 -15.27
N PHE A 434 -12.11 21.01 -13.96
CA PHE A 434 -13.16 21.52 -13.09
C PHE A 434 -12.67 22.71 -12.24
N ALA A 435 -11.95 22.44 -11.15
CA ALA A 435 -11.34 23.45 -10.29
C ALA A 435 -10.19 22.87 -9.47
N ALA A 436 -9.23 23.69 -9.08
CA ALA A 436 -8.19 23.32 -8.13
C ALA A 436 -8.78 23.04 -6.74
N ALA A 437 -8.24 22.04 -6.06
CA ALA A 437 -8.61 21.76 -4.68
C ALA A 437 -8.35 22.99 -3.79
N PRO A 438 -9.23 23.31 -2.83
CA PRO A 438 -9.04 24.43 -1.91
C PRO A 438 -7.86 24.15 -0.98
N LYS A 439 -7.36 25.18 -0.31
CA LYS A 439 -6.29 25.04 0.69
C LYS A 439 -6.76 24.22 1.90
N GLU A 440 -8.00 24.43 2.30
CA GLU A 440 -8.63 23.81 3.46
C GLU A 440 -9.96 23.18 3.03
N GLY A 441 -10.16 21.93 3.40
CA GLY A 441 -11.34 21.18 2.98
C GLY A 441 -11.20 19.71 3.28
N PHE A 442 -12.16 18.94 2.79
CA PHE A 442 -12.18 17.50 2.88
C PHE A 442 -12.62 16.90 1.54
N THR A 443 -12.29 15.65 1.35
CA THR A 443 -12.67 14.86 0.18
C THR A 443 -13.57 13.70 0.62
N ILE A 444 -14.66 13.47 -0.10
CA ILE A 444 -15.37 12.21 -0.04
C ILE A 444 -14.93 11.42 -1.27
N ALA A 445 -14.00 10.49 -1.07
CA ALA A 445 -13.35 9.76 -2.14
C ALA A 445 -14.14 8.50 -2.50
N PRO A 446 -14.83 8.46 -3.68
CA PRO A 446 -15.46 7.24 -4.16
C PRO A 446 -14.40 6.24 -4.58
N ALA A 447 -14.61 4.96 -4.25
CA ALA A 447 -13.74 3.87 -4.67
C ALA A 447 -14.52 2.70 -5.26
N LEU A 448 -14.00 2.12 -6.35
CA LEU A 448 -14.41 0.84 -6.88
C LEU A 448 -13.59 -0.24 -6.19
N VAL A 449 -14.25 -1.07 -5.35
CA VAL A 449 -13.57 -2.06 -4.51
C VAL A 449 -13.77 -3.51 -4.99
N GLN A 450 -14.56 -3.72 -6.05
CA GLN A 450 -14.69 -5.00 -6.76
C GLN A 450 -14.62 -4.78 -8.28
N PRO A 451 -13.44 -4.40 -8.82
CA PRO A 451 -13.28 -4.18 -10.24
C PRO A 451 -13.39 -5.50 -11.02
N THR A 452 -14.09 -5.46 -12.15
CA THR A 452 -14.14 -6.56 -13.12
C THR A 452 -13.05 -6.47 -14.17
N SER A 453 -12.44 -5.31 -14.35
CA SER A 453 -11.27 -5.11 -15.20
C SER A 453 -10.09 -5.94 -14.72
N ARG A 454 -9.32 -6.47 -15.68
CA ARG A 454 -8.08 -7.21 -15.42
C ARG A 454 -6.95 -6.59 -16.24
N GLY A 455 -5.84 -6.37 -15.57
CA GLY A 455 -4.60 -5.89 -16.13
C GLY A 455 -3.52 -6.96 -16.16
N GLN A 456 -2.30 -6.54 -16.46
CA GLN A 456 -1.12 -7.40 -16.46
C GLN A 456 0.17 -6.63 -16.17
N VAL A 457 1.18 -7.38 -15.74
CA VAL A 457 2.57 -6.94 -15.57
C VAL A 457 3.42 -7.70 -16.58
N ARG A 458 4.28 -7.00 -17.33
CA ARG A 458 5.21 -7.61 -18.30
C ARG A 458 6.62 -7.07 -18.09
N LEU A 459 7.61 -7.81 -18.55
CA LEU A 459 8.97 -7.30 -18.63
C LEU A 459 9.08 -6.19 -19.69
N ALA A 460 9.83 -5.14 -19.37
CA ALA A 460 10.28 -4.14 -20.34
C ALA A 460 11.60 -4.55 -21.00
N SER A 461 12.41 -5.37 -20.33
CA SER A 461 13.67 -5.93 -20.79
C SER A 461 14.12 -7.10 -19.91
N ALA A 462 15.26 -7.72 -20.22
CA ALA A 462 15.93 -8.70 -19.35
C ALA A 462 16.76 -8.06 -18.22
N ASN A 463 16.88 -6.75 -18.20
CA ASN A 463 17.62 -6.03 -17.16
C ASN A 463 16.74 -5.83 -15.92
N TRP A 464 17.16 -6.38 -14.79
CA TRP A 464 16.43 -6.27 -13.53
C TRP A 464 16.22 -4.83 -13.02
N ARG A 465 17.06 -3.89 -13.47
CA ARG A 465 16.97 -2.47 -13.09
C ARG A 465 15.78 -1.76 -13.76
N ASP A 466 15.35 -2.22 -14.93
CA ASP A 466 14.29 -1.57 -15.68
C ASP A 466 12.94 -1.79 -15.00
N ALA A 467 12.11 -0.75 -14.92
CA ALA A 467 10.75 -0.88 -14.42
C ALA A 467 9.93 -1.83 -15.31
N PRO A 468 9.06 -2.67 -14.74
CA PRO A 468 8.16 -3.49 -15.55
C PRO A 468 7.12 -2.62 -16.25
N VAL A 469 6.53 -3.14 -17.33
CA VAL A 469 5.35 -2.54 -17.98
C VAL A 469 4.11 -2.95 -17.18
N ILE A 470 3.41 -1.98 -16.61
CA ILE A 470 2.17 -2.19 -15.83
C ILE A 470 0.99 -1.71 -16.66
N GLU A 471 0.23 -2.63 -17.20
CA GLU A 471 -1.01 -2.39 -17.94
C GLU A 471 -2.19 -2.64 -16.99
N ALA A 472 -2.60 -1.62 -16.24
CA ALA A 472 -3.57 -1.76 -15.16
C ALA A 472 -5.01 -1.94 -15.66
N ASN A 473 -5.35 -1.44 -16.86
CA ASN A 473 -6.67 -1.54 -17.49
C ASN A 473 -7.82 -1.01 -16.63
N TYR A 474 -7.59 0.08 -15.86
CA TYR A 474 -8.63 0.69 -15.02
C TYR A 474 -9.85 1.10 -15.83
N LEU A 475 -11.04 0.82 -15.29
CA LEU A 475 -12.33 1.10 -15.91
C LEU A 475 -12.46 0.48 -17.32
N GLY A 476 -11.84 -0.68 -17.55
CA GLY A 476 -11.80 -1.39 -18.82
C GLY A 476 -13.10 -2.10 -19.20
N THR A 477 -14.09 -2.13 -18.30
CA THR A 477 -15.41 -2.74 -18.52
C THR A 477 -16.53 -1.74 -18.27
N ASP A 478 -17.68 -1.94 -18.92
CA ASP A 478 -18.88 -1.12 -18.68
C ASP A 478 -19.37 -1.23 -17.24
N HIS A 479 -19.19 -2.40 -16.62
CA HIS A 479 -19.48 -2.60 -15.20
C HIS A 479 -18.73 -1.58 -14.35
N ASP A 480 -17.40 -1.52 -14.48
CA ASP A 480 -16.54 -0.67 -13.68
C ASP A 480 -16.86 0.82 -13.88
N VAL A 481 -17.14 1.22 -15.14
CA VAL A 481 -17.55 2.59 -15.47
C VAL A 481 -18.90 2.93 -14.81
N ASN A 482 -19.88 2.03 -14.87
CA ASN A 482 -21.19 2.28 -14.26
C ASN A 482 -21.10 2.29 -12.73
N ALA A 483 -20.34 1.39 -12.12
CA ALA A 483 -20.15 1.32 -10.68
C ALA A 483 -19.45 2.59 -10.14
N ILE A 484 -18.37 3.05 -10.77
CA ILE A 484 -17.67 4.24 -10.31
C ILE A 484 -18.50 5.53 -10.51
N VAL A 485 -19.34 5.61 -11.55
CA VAL A 485 -20.31 6.70 -11.72
C VAL A 485 -21.29 6.73 -10.55
N LYS A 486 -21.83 5.56 -10.16
CA LYS A 486 -22.73 5.45 -8.99
C LYS A 486 -22.03 5.83 -7.70
N ALA A 487 -20.76 5.46 -7.52
CA ALA A 487 -19.98 5.86 -6.35
C ALA A 487 -19.80 7.39 -6.27
N ILE A 488 -19.51 8.05 -7.41
CA ILE A 488 -19.39 9.52 -7.48
C ILE A 488 -20.73 10.20 -7.17
N GLU A 489 -21.84 9.71 -7.75
CA GLU A 489 -23.19 10.22 -7.47
C GLU A 489 -23.50 10.13 -5.98
N ALA A 490 -23.24 8.96 -5.35
CA ALA A 490 -23.46 8.73 -3.93
C ALA A 490 -22.57 9.61 -3.03
N ALA A 491 -21.29 9.80 -3.39
CA ALA A 491 -20.37 10.69 -2.66
C ALA A 491 -20.85 12.15 -2.66
N ARG A 492 -21.33 12.64 -3.82
CA ARG A 492 -21.88 13.98 -3.93
C ARG A 492 -23.18 14.14 -3.15
N GLU A 493 -24.04 13.12 -3.17
CA GLU A 493 -25.28 13.13 -2.38
C GLU A 493 -24.98 13.13 -0.88
N LEU A 494 -24.02 12.30 -0.44
CA LEU A 494 -23.58 12.29 0.95
C LEU A 494 -23.03 13.65 1.39
N GLY A 495 -22.19 14.26 0.56
CA GLY A 495 -21.64 15.57 0.85
C GLY A 495 -22.67 16.71 0.89
N ARG A 496 -23.87 16.55 0.32
CA ARG A 496 -24.96 17.54 0.36
C ARG A 496 -25.81 17.44 1.62
N GLN A 497 -25.68 16.38 2.40
CA GLN A 497 -26.51 16.17 3.60
C GLN A 497 -26.32 17.29 4.62
N SER A 498 -27.39 17.61 5.38
CA SER A 498 -27.41 18.71 6.35
C SER A 498 -26.44 18.53 7.52
N ALA A 499 -25.97 17.30 7.77
CA ALA A 499 -24.94 17.04 8.75
C ALA A 499 -23.64 17.81 8.52
N PHE A 500 -23.37 18.22 7.28
CA PHE A 500 -22.19 19.04 6.94
C PHE A 500 -22.43 20.55 6.95
N ASP A 501 -23.66 21.05 7.13
CA ASP A 501 -23.99 22.46 6.95
C ASP A 501 -23.19 23.42 7.85
N GLN A 502 -22.76 22.96 9.02
CA GLN A 502 -21.96 23.76 9.95
C GLN A 502 -20.48 23.88 9.49
N MET A 503 -19.97 22.95 8.69
CA MET A 503 -18.55 22.88 8.32
C MET A 503 -18.30 22.96 6.83
N ARG A 504 -19.27 22.61 5.97
CA ARG A 504 -19.16 22.70 4.52
C ARG A 504 -19.55 24.09 4.04
N ASP A 505 -18.68 24.71 3.23
CA ASP A 505 -19.02 25.90 2.46
C ASP A 505 -19.63 25.52 1.11
N GLU A 506 -18.84 24.94 0.22
CA GLU A 506 -19.28 24.53 -1.12
C GLU A 506 -18.57 23.28 -1.62
N GLU A 507 -19.18 22.60 -2.61
CA GLU A 507 -18.50 21.59 -3.45
C GLU A 507 -17.62 22.34 -4.46
N VAL A 508 -16.30 22.15 -4.36
CA VAL A 508 -15.32 22.81 -5.24
C VAL A 508 -15.02 21.96 -6.47
N VAL A 509 -14.85 20.64 -6.29
CA VAL A 509 -14.58 19.69 -7.37
C VAL A 509 -15.62 18.57 -7.29
N PRO A 510 -16.30 18.24 -8.38
CA PRO A 510 -16.32 18.89 -9.69
C PRO A 510 -17.07 20.23 -9.69
N GLY A 511 -17.72 20.61 -8.58
CA GLY A 511 -18.52 21.79 -8.41
C GLY A 511 -19.97 21.63 -8.87
N PRO A 512 -20.87 22.55 -8.46
CA PRO A 512 -22.32 22.41 -8.62
C PRO A 512 -22.76 22.41 -10.10
N HIS A 513 -21.96 22.94 -11.02
CA HIS A 513 -22.27 22.99 -12.45
C HIS A 513 -22.04 21.65 -13.19
N ALA A 514 -21.28 20.73 -12.60
CA ALA A 514 -21.06 19.40 -13.15
C ALA A 514 -22.27 18.51 -12.81
N ALA A 515 -23.36 18.64 -13.58
CA ALA A 515 -24.64 17.99 -13.29
C ALA A 515 -25.00 16.85 -14.26
N SER A 516 -24.40 16.85 -15.44
CA SER A 516 -24.72 15.82 -16.43
C SER A 516 -23.99 14.50 -16.16
N ARG A 517 -24.54 13.37 -16.63
CA ARG A 517 -23.86 12.08 -16.61
C ARG A 517 -22.47 12.17 -17.27
N GLN A 518 -22.32 12.99 -18.32
CA GLN A 518 -21.04 13.15 -18.99
C GLN A 518 -20.01 13.85 -18.09
N ASP A 519 -20.42 14.85 -17.30
CA ASP A 519 -19.53 15.51 -16.33
C ASP A 519 -19.04 14.50 -15.27
N ILE A 520 -19.90 13.58 -14.83
CA ILE A 520 -19.52 12.53 -13.87
C ILE A 520 -18.54 11.53 -14.50
N ILE A 521 -18.76 11.15 -15.77
CA ILE A 521 -17.82 10.30 -16.52
C ILE A 521 -16.48 11.04 -16.72
N ASP A 522 -16.50 12.33 -17.03
CA ASP A 522 -15.29 13.14 -17.18
C ASP A 522 -14.53 13.24 -15.84
N LEU A 523 -15.25 13.37 -14.71
CA LEU A 523 -14.63 13.32 -13.39
C LEU A 523 -14.00 11.94 -13.16
N ALA A 524 -14.72 10.84 -13.41
CA ALA A 524 -14.17 9.49 -13.29
C ALA A 524 -12.89 9.33 -14.12
N ARG A 525 -12.85 9.82 -15.36
CA ARG A 525 -11.68 9.72 -16.25
C ARG A 525 -10.50 10.58 -15.81
N THR A 526 -10.76 11.75 -15.26
CA THR A 526 -9.71 12.70 -14.86
C THR A 526 -9.23 12.51 -13.43
N ALA A 527 -10.07 11.98 -12.54
CA ALA A 527 -9.77 11.86 -11.11
C ALA A 527 -9.47 10.44 -10.64
N SER A 528 -9.73 9.39 -11.45
CA SER A 528 -9.38 8.01 -11.08
C SER A 528 -7.87 7.79 -11.03
N ALA A 529 -7.42 7.06 -10.02
CA ALA A 529 -6.04 6.66 -9.82
C ALA A 529 -5.96 5.28 -9.13
N SER A 530 -4.76 4.70 -9.07
CA SER A 530 -4.47 3.53 -8.25
C SER A 530 -4.72 3.86 -6.78
N PHE A 531 -5.34 2.93 -6.05
CA PHE A 531 -5.42 3.02 -4.59
C PHE A 531 -4.20 2.39 -3.89
N GLY A 532 -3.24 1.86 -4.69
CA GLY A 532 -2.06 1.15 -4.17
C GLY A 532 -2.34 -0.25 -3.66
N HIS A 533 -3.41 -0.89 -4.14
CA HIS A 533 -3.90 -2.19 -3.65
C HIS A 533 -3.72 -3.31 -4.68
N ALA A 534 -2.68 -3.24 -5.50
CA ALA A 534 -2.40 -4.21 -6.55
C ALA A 534 -2.32 -5.66 -6.03
N VAL A 535 -3.04 -6.61 -6.69
CA VAL A 535 -3.08 -8.03 -6.36
C VAL A 535 -3.12 -8.91 -7.61
N GLY A 536 -2.95 -10.21 -7.47
CA GLY A 536 -3.44 -11.23 -8.40
C GLY A 536 -2.48 -11.74 -9.47
N THR A 537 -1.26 -11.20 -9.57
CA THR A 537 -0.31 -11.51 -10.66
C THR A 537 0.40 -12.87 -10.55
N ALA A 538 0.16 -13.61 -9.48
CA ALA A 538 0.64 -14.98 -9.26
C ALA A 538 -0.45 -15.81 -8.54
N LYS A 539 -1.70 -15.75 -9.05
CA LYS A 539 -2.89 -16.22 -8.34
C LYS A 539 -2.81 -17.69 -7.91
N ILE A 540 -3.41 -17.97 -6.74
CA ILE A 540 -3.72 -19.35 -6.29
C ILE A 540 -4.79 -19.94 -7.20
N GLY A 541 -4.69 -21.21 -7.50
CA GLY A 541 -5.72 -21.95 -8.20
C GLY A 541 -5.25 -23.27 -8.78
N ALA A 542 -6.15 -23.92 -9.50
CA ALA A 542 -5.91 -25.16 -10.23
C ALA A 542 -6.15 -25.03 -11.74
N ASP A 543 -6.59 -23.86 -12.21
CA ASP A 543 -6.81 -23.59 -13.62
C ASP A 543 -5.51 -23.31 -14.38
N ALA A 544 -5.60 -23.21 -15.72
CA ALA A 544 -4.43 -23.05 -16.60
C ALA A 544 -3.64 -21.75 -16.40
N ASP A 545 -4.23 -20.73 -15.76
CA ASP A 545 -3.62 -19.45 -15.44
C ASP A 545 -3.22 -19.34 -13.95
N ALA A 546 -3.41 -20.41 -13.15
CA ALA A 546 -2.91 -20.46 -11.79
C ALA A 546 -1.38 -20.55 -11.78
N VAL A 547 -0.76 -19.80 -10.87
CA VAL A 547 0.70 -19.76 -10.71
C VAL A 547 1.13 -20.59 -9.50
N VAL A 548 0.34 -20.57 -8.44
CA VAL A 548 0.61 -21.36 -7.21
C VAL A 548 -0.57 -22.22 -6.83
N ASP A 549 -0.26 -23.33 -6.16
CA ASP A 549 -1.27 -24.20 -5.56
C ASP A 549 -1.80 -23.62 -4.23
N SER A 550 -2.77 -24.33 -3.60
CA SER A 550 -3.35 -23.92 -2.33
C SER A 550 -2.36 -23.90 -1.15
N LYS A 551 -1.18 -24.49 -1.31
CA LYS A 551 -0.05 -24.38 -0.37
C LYS A 551 0.95 -23.29 -0.76
N LEU A 552 0.61 -22.43 -1.72
CA LEU A 552 1.45 -21.36 -2.23
C LEU A 552 2.71 -21.81 -2.99
N ARG A 553 2.84 -23.08 -3.34
CA ARG A 553 3.97 -23.63 -4.09
C ARG A 553 3.77 -23.31 -5.57
N VAL A 554 4.83 -22.87 -6.24
CA VAL A 554 4.79 -22.57 -7.68
C VAL A 554 4.60 -23.88 -8.47
N HIS A 555 3.58 -23.91 -9.33
CA HIS A 555 3.25 -25.11 -10.11
C HIS A 555 4.44 -25.61 -10.94
N GLY A 556 4.71 -26.91 -10.87
CA GLY A 556 5.79 -27.57 -11.62
C GLY A 556 7.20 -27.30 -11.12
N LEU A 557 7.35 -26.57 -10.01
CA LEU A 557 8.65 -26.28 -9.39
C LEU A 557 8.69 -26.75 -7.94
N ARG A 558 9.89 -27.04 -7.44
CA ARG A 558 10.16 -27.43 -6.06
C ARG A 558 10.97 -26.35 -5.35
N GLY A 559 10.78 -26.21 -4.05
CA GLY A 559 11.56 -25.27 -3.22
C GLY A 559 11.29 -23.79 -3.54
N LEU A 560 10.13 -23.48 -4.15
CA LEU A 560 9.73 -22.10 -4.46
C LEU A 560 8.25 -21.89 -4.08
N ARG A 561 7.99 -20.85 -3.28
CA ARG A 561 6.64 -20.34 -3.00
C ARG A 561 6.54 -18.86 -3.34
N VAL A 562 5.31 -18.44 -3.63
CA VAL A 562 4.93 -17.01 -3.65
C VAL A 562 3.96 -16.78 -2.52
N ALA A 563 4.22 -15.79 -1.68
CA ALA A 563 3.45 -15.54 -0.45
C ALA A 563 3.30 -14.05 -0.15
N ASP A 564 2.61 -13.34 -1.04
CA ASP A 564 2.22 -11.93 -0.90
C ASP A 564 0.87 -11.68 -1.60
N ALA A 565 0.49 -10.42 -1.77
CA ALA A 565 -0.80 -10.07 -2.39
C ALA A 565 -0.94 -10.55 -3.84
N SER A 566 0.15 -10.92 -4.53
CA SER A 566 0.08 -11.46 -5.89
C SER A 566 -0.69 -12.78 -5.99
N VAL A 567 -0.81 -13.52 -4.87
CA VAL A 567 -1.48 -14.81 -4.86
C VAL A 567 -3.00 -14.75 -4.77
N MET A 568 -3.57 -13.58 -4.44
CA MET A 568 -5.03 -13.40 -4.37
C MET A 568 -5.67 -13.68 -5.73
N PRO A 569 -6.61 -14.63 -5.84
CA PRO A 569 -7.31 -14.90 -7.12
C PRO A 569 -8.18 -13.71 -7.55
N SER A 570 -8.85 -13.09 -6.58
CA SER A 570 -9.60 -11.85 -6.72
C SER A 570 -9.30 -10.92 -5.57
N ILE A 571 -9.37 -9.60 -5.83
CA ILE A 571 -9.21 -8.58 -4.81
C ILE A 571 -10.36 -8.66 -3.81
N ILE A 572 -10.09 -8.37 -2.52
CA ILE A 572 -11.10 -8.39 -1.46
C ILE A 572 -11.95 -7.12 -1.48
N SER A 573 -13.18 -7.19 -0.96
CA SER A 573 -14.05 -6.04 -0.77
C SER A 573 -13.52 -5.12 0.32
N GLY A 574 -13.71 -3.81 0.14
CA GLY A 574 -13.24 -2.77 1.07
C GLY A 574 -11.86 -2.20 0.70
N PRO A 575 -11.55 -0.96 1.10
CA PRO A 575 -10.41 -0.19 0.61
C PRO A 575 -9.14 -0.55 1.34
N GLY A 576 -8.60 -1.71 1.09
CA GLY A 576 -7.32 -2.13 1.65
C GLY A 576 -7.03 -3.60 1.43
N THR A 577 -5.77 -3.94 1.25
CA THR A 577 -5.28 -5.31 1.11
C THR A 577 -4.29 -5.68 2.22
N ASN A 578 -4.06 -4.74 3.16
CA ASN A 578 -3.02 -4.88 4.18
C ASN A 578 -3.30 -6.05 5.13
N ALA A 579 -4.52 -6.13 5.72
CA ALA A 579 -4.88 -7.21 6.63
C ALA A 579 -4.85 -8.59 5.94
N ALA A 580 -5.35 -8.69 4.69
CA ALA A 580 -5.28 -9.92 3.91
C ALA A 580 -3.83 -10.33 3.61
N SER A 581 -2.93 -9.36 3.37
CA SER A 581 -1.49 -9.65 3.17
C SER A 581 -0.83 -10.16 4.46
N TYR A 582 -1.22 -9.66 5.64
CA TYR A 582 -0.78 -10.21 6.93
C TYR A 582 -1.29 -11.64 7.12
N MET A 583 -2.56 -11.89 6.83
CA MET A 583 -3.16 -13.22 6.89
C MET A 583 -2.44 -14.21 5.97
N ILE A 584 -2.16 -13.80 4.71
CA ILE A 584 -1.38 -14.63 3.75
C ILE A 584 0.00 -14.95 4.32
N GLY A 585 0.69 -13.97 4.91
CA GLY A 585 2.00 -14.17 5.53
C GLY A 585 1.96 -15.18 6.69
N GLY A 586 0.99 -15.05 7.57
CA GLY A 586 0.78 -16.00 8.68
C GLY A 586 0.44 -17.41 8.19
N ARG A 587 -0.49 -17.51 7.24
CA ARG A 587 -0.88 -18.79 6.64
C ARG A 587 0.28 -19.45 5.90
N ALA A 588 1.08 -18.68 5.16
CA ALA A 588 2.28 -19.16 4.50
C ALA A 588 3.27 -19.75 5.51
N ALA A 589 3.52 -19.07 6.62
CA ALA A 589 4.40 -19.57 7.68
C ALA A 589 3.88 -20.89 8.29
N GLU A 590 2.57 -21.03 8.51
CA GLU A 590 1.97 -22.31 8.96
C GLU A 590 2.18 -23.43 7.94
N LEU A 591 1.89 -23.17 6.65
CA LEU A 591 2.03 -24.15 5.58
C LEU A 591 3.48 -24.60 5.39
N ILE A 592 4.46 -23.66 5.47
CA ILE A 592 5.89 -23.98 5.38
C ILE A 592 6.32 -24.84 6.58
N LYS A 593 5.91 -24.48 7.80
CA LYS A 593 6.22 -25.24 9.01
C LYS A 593 5.62 -26.65 8.99
N ALA A 594 4.46 -26.83 8.37
CA ALA A 594 3.81 -28.13 8.25
C ALA A 594 4.45 -29.04 7.18
N ASP A 595 5.11 -28.47 6.17
CA ASP A 595 5.81 -29.22 5.10
C ASP A 595 7.30 -29.46 5.44
N ALA A 596 7.86 -28.85 6.52
CA ALA A 596 9.27 -28.93 6.93
C ALA A 596 9.58 -30.20 7.75
#